data_c427f361b340895b974751bcc82bbbe4
#
_entry.id   c427f361b340895b974751bcc82bbbe4
#
_cell.length_a   1.000
_cell.length_b   1.000
_cell.length_c   1.000
_cell.angle_alpha   90.00
_cell.angle_beta   90.00
_cell.angle_gamma   90.00
#
_symmetry.space_group_name_H-M   'P 1'
#
loop_
_entity.id
_entity.type
_entity.pdbx_description
1 polymer ?
#
loop_
_entity_poly.entity_id
_entity_poly.type
_entity_poly.pdbx_seq_one_letter_code
_entity_poly.pdbx_strand_id
1 'polypeptide(L)'
;MNTLECIKTRHSTRKFKADQLSRELIDQVLDAGRRAPSGGNTQLTHFMVITNQDVLQELVTLIQEEYGKMPITENTLPYMVNIIKMSSEGKFVFHYNAPVLIVLASKANYANNFADVSCAMQNMMLACNELDLGSCWVNQIRHLQDNERIQAKMRELG
;
A
#
# COMPACT_ATOMS: atom_id res chain seq x y z
N MET A 1 -5.30 -16.77 17.49
CA MET A 1 -6.66 -16.66 16.88
C MET A 1 -6.83 -17.77 15.85
N ASN A 2 -8.02 -18.33 15.61
CA ASN A 2 -8.19 -19.28 14.50
C ASN A 2 -8.44 -18.52 13.17
N THR A 3 -8.21 -19.18 12.03
CA THR A 3 -8.27 -18.55 10.70
C THR A 3 -9.61 -17.87 10.42
N LEU A 4 -10.73 -18.52 10.73
CA LEU A 4 -12.06 -17.96 10.46
C LEU A 4 -12.36 -16.73 11.33
N GLU A 5 -11.90 -16.72 12.55
CA GLU A 5 -12.02 -15.59 13.46
C GLU A 5 -11.15 -14.42 12.97
N CYS A 6 -9.91 -14.70 12.56
CA CYS A 6 -9.02 -13.72 11.96
C CYS A 6 -9.63 -13.05 10.71
N ILE A 7 -10.23 -13.84 9.83
CA ILE A 7 -10.92 -13.31 8.65
C ILE A 7 -12.12 -12.42 9.04
N LYS A 8 -12.92 -12.82 10.05
CA LYS A 8 -14.09 -12.08 10.49
C LYS A 8 -13.78 -10.76 11.17
N THR A 9 -12.67 -10.70 11.91
CA THR A 9 -12.29 -9.54 12.72
C THR A 9 -11.41 -8.54 11.99
N ARG A 10 -10.69 -8.97 10.92
CA ARG A 10 -9.86 -8.08 10.12
C ARG A 10 -10.67 -6.91 9.55
N HIS A 11 -10.21 -5.70 9.76
CA HIS A 11 -10.77 -4.48 9.20
C HIS A 11 -9.67 -3.53 8.71
N SER A 12 -10.05 -2.51 7.93
CA SER A 12 -9.12 -1.48 7.46
C SER A 12 -8.93 -0.40 8.53
N THR A 13 -7.74 -0.34 9.11
CA THR A 13 -7.33 0.68 10.08
C THR A 13 -6.89 1.95 9.34
N ARG A 14 -7.38 3.12 9.75
CA ARG A 14 -7.05 4.42 9.15
C ARG A 14 -6.60 5.46 10.17
N LYS A 15 -6.26 5.00 11.38
CA LYS A 15 -5.67 5.81 12.44
C LYS A 15 -4.64 4.94 13.15
N PHE A 16 -3.39 5.28 13.00
CA PHE A 16 -2.26 4.52 13.52
C PHE A 16 -1.58 5.24 14.67
N LYS A 17 -0.90 4.47 15.54
CA LYS A 17 0.07 4.99 16.50
C LYS A 17 1.36 5.35 15.74
N ALA A 18 2.14 6.28 16.30
CA ALA A 18 3.42 6.68 15.72
C ALA A 18 4.57 5.69 16.03
N ASP A 19 4.29 4.69 16.89
CA ASP A 19 5.30 3.73 17.32
C ASP A 19 5.84 2.92 16.14
N GLN A 20 7.14 2.82 16.01
CA GLN A 20 7.78 1.99 15.00
C GLN A 20 7.58 0.50 15.32
N LEU A 21 7.38 -0.30 14.29
CA LEU A 21 7.32 -1.75 14.42
C LEU A 21 8.73 -2.34 14.53
N SER A 22 8.87 -3.40 15.33
CA SER A 22 10.11 -4.15 15.36
C SER A 22 10.35 -4.85 14.02
N ARG A 23 11.61 -5.12 13.72
CA ARG A 23 12.00 -5.84 12.50
C ARG A 23 11.36 -7.23 12.45
N GLU A 24 11.26 -7.91 13.58
CA GLU A 24 10.68 -9.25 13.72
C GLU A 24 9.20 -9.25 13.33
N LEU A 25 8.42 -8.24 13.72
CA LEU A 25 7.01 -8.13 13.34
C LEU A 25 6.86 -7.87 11.84
N ILE A 26 7.68 -7.00 11.28
CA ILE A 26 7.70 -6.73 9.84
C ILE A 26 8.04 -8.02 9.06
N ASP A 27 9.06 -8.76 9.49
CA ASP A 27 9.49 -9.99 8.83
C ASP A 27 8.41 -11.09 8.89
N GLN A 28 7.64 -11.21 9.98
CA GLN A 28 6.50 -12.12 10.08
C GLN A 28 5.40 -11.76 9.08
N VAL A 29 5.08 -10.47 8.93
CA VAL A 29 4.09 -9.99 7.96
C VAL A 29 4.57 -10.28 6.54
N LEU A 30 5.84 -10.01 6.22
CA LEU A 30 6.42 -10.31 4.91
C LEU A 30 6.44 -11.81 4.60
N ASP A 31 6.76 -12.66 5.59
CA ASP A 31 6.73 -14.12 5.40
C ASP A 31 5.32 -14.61 5.04
N ALA A 32 4.29 -14.08 5.69
CA ALA A 32 2.90 -14.38 5.34
C ALA A 32 2.57 -14.00 3.88
N GLY A 33 3.05 -12.85 3.41
CA GLY A 33 2.92 -12.43 2.01
C GLY A 33 3.64 -13.34 1.03
N ARG A 34 4.87 -13.76 1.35
CA ARG A 34 5.68 -14.66 0.52
C ARG A 34 5.08 -16.07 0.39
N ARG A 35 4.27 -16.50 1.36
CA ARG A 35 3.55 -17.79 1.34
C ARG A 35 2.25 -17.77 0.55
N ALA A 36 1.85 -16.64 0.01
CA ALA A 36 0.69 -16.55 -0.86
C ALA A 36 0.92 -17.36 -2.16
N PRO A 37 -0.12 -17.96 -2.73
CA PRO A 37 0.00 -18.64 -4.02
C PRO A 37 0.34 -17.62 -5.12
N SER A 38 1.08 -18.08 -6.13
CA SER A 38 1.32 -17.33 -7.36
C SER A 38 1.09 -18.23 -8.59
N GLY A 39 0.65 -17.64 -9.70
CA GLY A 39 0.39 -18.36 -10.93
C GLY A 39 1.61 -19.14 -11.39
N GLY A 40 1.47 -20.50 -11.52
CA GLY A 40 2.59 -21.38 -11.83
C GLY A 40 3.73 -21.37 -10.81
N ASN A 41 3.48 -20.93 -9.59
CA ASN A 41 4.49 -20.72 -8.54
C ASN A 41 5.68 -19.82 -8.97
N THR A 42 5.38 -18.79 -9.75
CA THR A 42 6.40 -17.89 -10.32
C THR A 42 7.09 -17.00 -9.29
N GLN A 43 6.44 -16.73 -8.15
CA GLN A 43 6.99 -15.93 -7.04
C GLN A 43 7.55 -14.57 -7.47
N LEU A 44 6.89 -13.90 -8.41
CA LEU A 44 7.31 -12.63 -9.01
C LEU A 44 6.89 -11.40 -8.21
N THR A 45 6.24 -11.57 -7.07
CA THR A 45 5.87 -10.44 -6.20
C THR A 45 7.11 -9.88 -5.50
N HIS A 46 7.38 -8.61 -5.74
CA HIS A 46 8.43 -7.84 -5.06
C HIS A 46 7.83 -7.09 -3.87
N PHE A 47 8.55 -7.06 -2.75
CA PHE A 47 8.13 -6.41 -1.50
C PHE A 47 9.14 -5.32 -1.15
N MET A 48 8.70 -4.07 -1.14
CA MET A 48 9.48 -2.92 -0.72
C MET A 48 8.92 -2.42 0.62
N VAL A 49 9.78 -2.33 1.64
CA VAL A 49 9.40 -1.87 2.98
C VAL A 49 10.00 -0.50 3.25
N ILE A 50 9.15 0.47 3.55
CA ILE A 50 9.54 1.85 3.82
C ILE A 50 9.17 2.17 5.27
N THR A 51 10.19 2.41 6.10
CA THR A 51 10.07 2.79 7.51
C THR A 51 10.67 4.17 7.80
N ASN A 52 11.44 4.72 6.85
CA ASN A 52 12.01 6.05 6.97
C ASN A 52 10.91 7.11 6.79
N GLN A 53 10.72 7.93 7.84
CA GLN A 53 9.65 8.92 7.88
C GLN A 53 9.85 10.06 6.87
N ASP A 54 11.09 10.42 6.57
CA ASP A 54 11.38 11.46 5.55
C ASP A 54 10.97 10.97 4.17
N VAL A 55 11.28 9.70 3.84
CA VAL A 55 10.87 9.06 2.58
C VAL A 55 9.34 8.95 2.49
N LEU A 56 8.66 8.61 3.58
CA LEU A 56 7.19 8.58 3.61
C LEU A 56 6.61 9.97 3.37
N GLN A 57 7.19 11.01 3.96
CA GLN A 57 6.76 12.40 3.74
C GLN A 57 7.03 12.87 2.31
N GLU A 58 8.16 12.51 1.71
CA GLU A 58 8.45 12.78 0.29
C GLU A 58 7.39 12.13 -0.62
N LEU A 59 7.01 10.89 -0.35
CA LEU A 59 5.95 10.20 -1.09
C LEU A 59 4.59 10.87 -0.91
N VAL A 60 4.26 11.35 0.28
CA VAL A 60 3.03 12.11 0.53
C VAL A 60 3.01 13.37 -0.33
N THR A 61 4.09 14.14 -0.31
CA THR A 61 4.21 15.37 -1.09
C THR A 61 4.09 15.11 -2.58
N LEU A 62 4.81 14.10 -3.09
CA LEU A 62 4.77 13.72 -4.49
C LEU A 62 3.36 13.29 -4.93
N ILE A 63 2.68 12.47 -4.15
CA ILE A 63 1.32 12.00 -4.43
C ILE A 63 0.32 13.15 -4.38
N GLN A 64 0.44 14.07 -3.42
CA GLN A 64 -0.39 15.27 -3.36
C GLN A 64 -0.21 16.15 -4.61
N GLU A 65 1.03 16.39 -5.04
CA GLU A 65 1.30 17.18 -6.24
C GLU A 65 0.68 16.56 -7.50
N GLU A 66 0.76 15.24 -7.65
CA GLU A 66 0.24 14.57 -8.84
C GLU A 66 -1.30 14.49 -8.84
N TYR A 67 -1.93 14.18 -7.71
CA TYR A 67 -3.39 14.23 -7.61
C TYR A 67 -3.93 15.67 -7.70
N GLY A 68 -3.26 16.64 -7.09
CA GLY A 68 -3.68 18.05 -7.10
C GLY A 68 -3.73 18.68 -8.49
N LYS A 69 -2.98 18.12 -9.46
CA LYS A 69 -2.99 18.54 -10.87
C LYS A 69 -4.11 17.92 -11.69
N MET A 70 -4.79 16.87 -11.18
CA MET A 70 -5.80 16.15 -11.94
C MET A 70 -7.06 17.02 -12.15
N PRO A 71 -7.63 17.06 -13.37
CA PRO A 71 -8.86 17.80 -13.61
C PRO A 71 -10.05 17.11 -12.95
N ILE A 72 -10.94 17.91 -12.36
CA ILE A 72 -12.24 17.43 -11.89
C ILE A 72 -13.25 17.66 -13.00
N THR A 73 -13.90 16.59 -13.46
CA THR A 73 -14.95 16.61 -14.49
C THR A 73 -16.27 16.10 -13.90
N GLU A 74 -17.37 16.22 -14.65
CA GLU A 74 -18.68 15.66 -14.25
C GLU A 74 -18.67 14.14 -14.04
N ASN A 75 -17.74 13.43 -14.69
CA ASN A 75 -17.58 11.97 -14.57
C ASN A 75 -16.58 11.56 -13.46
N THR A 76 -15.99 12.52 -12.75
CA THR A 76 -15.04 12.22 -11.66
C THR A 76 -15.80 11.66 -10.45
N LEU A 77 -15.43 10.44 -10.03
CA LEU A 77 -16.09 9.79 -8.89
C LEU A 77 -15.94 10.62 -7.60
N PRO A 78 -16.98 10.67 -6.74
CA PRO A 78 -16.98 11.55 -5.55
C PRO A 78 -15.79 11.38 -4.63
N TYR A 79 -15.33 10.13 -4.42
CA TYR A 79 -14.14 9.88 -3.59
C TYR A 79 -12.86 10.46 -4.23
N MET A 80 -12.77 10.43 -5.57
CA MET A 80 -11.61 10.99 -6.29
C MET A 80 -11.64 12.52 -6.25
N VAL A 81 -12.82 13.13 -6.38
CA VAL A 81 -12.97 14.60 -6.18
C VAL A 81 -12.43 15.02 -4.82
N ASN A 82 -12.75 14.26 -3.77
CA ASN A 82 -12.25 14.54 -2.42
C ASN A 82 -10.72 14.41 -2.33
N ILE A 83 -10.15 13.33 -2.91
CA ILE A 83 -8.70 13.12 -2.96
C ILE A 83 -8.01 14.31 -3.67
N ILE A 84 -8.50 14.71 -4.84
CA ILE A 84 -7.92 15.82 -5.63
C ILE A 84 -7.96 17.12 -4.82
N LYS A 85 -9.10 17.46 -4.22
CA LYS A 85 -9.24 18.66 -3.40
C LYS A 85 -8.32 18.66 -2.19
N MET A 86 -8.32 17.58 -1.41
CA MET A 86 -7.43 17.46 -0.27
C MET A 86 -5.94 17.50 -0.67
N SER A 87 -5.60 16.94 -1.83
CA SER A 87 -4.23 16.95 -2.37
C SER A 87 -3.81 18.37 -2.76
N SER A 88 -4.66 19.12 -3.47
CA SER A 88 -4.38 20.52 -3.82
C SER A 88 -4.23 21.45 -2.61
N GLU A 89 -4.83 21.08 -1.47
CA GLU A 89 -4.72 21.77 -0.19
C GLU A 89 -3.55 21.27 0.69
N GLY A 90 -2.77 20.26 0.22
CA GLY A 90 -1.69 19.66 1.00
C GLY A 90 -2.16 18.85 2.22
N LYS A 91 -3.42 18.41 2.25
CA LYS A 91 -4.03 17.72 3.40
C LYS A 91 -4.18 16.19 3.22
N PHE A 92 -3.99 15.69 2.02
CA PHE A 92 -4.19 14.27 1.73
C PHE A 92 -2.96 13.44 2.12
N VAL A 93 -3.10 12.61 3.14
CA VAL A 93 -2.05 11.65 3.56
C VAL A 93 -2.51 10.24 3.22
N PHE A 94 -2.05 9.71 2.09
CA PHE A 94 -2.54 8.46 1.49
C PHE A 94 -2.33 7.22 2.37
N HIS A 95 -1.30 7.20 3.22
CA HIS A 95 -0.98 6.09 4.12
C HIS A 95 -1.49 6.30 5.56
N TYR A 96 -2.33 7.31 5.81
CA TYR A 96 -2.96 7.60 7.12
C TYR A 96 -1.96 7.76 8.27
N ASN A 97 -0.75 8.26 8.02
CA ASN A 97 0.37 8.37 8.96
C ASN A 97 0.79 7.01 9.58
N ALA A 98 0.59 5.90 8.87
CA ALA A 98 1.15 4.62 9.29
C ALA A 98 2.68 4.70 9.32
N PRO A 99 3.35 4.16 10.36
CA PRO A 99 4.81 4.24 10.49
C PRO A 99 5.56 3.35 9.50
N VAL A 100 4.86 2.40 8.87
CA VAL A 100 5.40 1.45 7.89
C VAL A 100 4.51 1.43 6.66
N LEU A 101 5.10 1.54 5.48
CA LEU A 101 4.45 1.32 4.20
C LEU A 101 5.12 0.12 3.52
N ILE A 102 4.32 -0.86 3.10
CA ILE A 102 4.81 -1.99 2.31
C ILE A 102 4.21 -1.86 0.92
N VAL A 103 5.06 -1.64 -0.08
CA VAL A 103 4.68 -1.58 -1.49
C VAL A 103 4.90 -2.94 -2.13
N LEU A 104 3.88 -3.47 -2.78
CA LEU A 104 3.96 -4.72 -3.53
C LEU A 104 3.93 -4.41 -5.02
N ALA A 105 4.88 -4.97 -5.75
CA ALA A 105 5.00 -4.82 -7.19
C ALA A 105 5.18 -6.18 -7.87
N SER A 106 4.88 -6.24 -9.15
CA SER A 106 5.15 -7.41 -10.00
C SER A 106 5.42 -6.96 -11.42
N LYS A 107 5.88 -7.87 -12.29
CA LYS A 107 6.18 -7.56 -13.69
C LYS A 107 4.90 -7.13 -14.43
N ALA A 108 4.93 -5.98 -15.11
CA ALA A 108 3.78 -5.41 -15.81
C ALA A 108 3.21 -6.34 -16.90
N ASN A 109 4.07 -7.09 -17.60
CA ASN A 109 3.70 -8.01 -18.69
C ASN A 109 3.35 -9.44 -18.22
N TYR A 110 3.17 -9.66 -16.92
CA TYR A 110 2.77 -10.95 -16.36
C TYR A 110 1.26 -10.96 -16.10
N ALA A 111 0.54 -11.91 -16.71
CA ALA A 111 -0.93 -11.94 -16.71
C ALA A 111 -1.56 -12.02 -15.31
N ASN A 112 -0.90 -12.71 -14.36
CA ASN A 112 -1.40 -12.85 -12.99
C ASN A 112 -0.81 -11.81 -12.01
N ASN A 113 -0.12 -10.78 -12.49
CA ASN A 113 0.58 -9.81 -11.64
C ASN A 113 -0.31 -9.22 -10.53
N PHE A 114 -1.51 -8.80 -10.87
CA PHE A 114 -2.43 -8.20 -9.90
C PHE A 114 -3.05 -9.26 -8.96
N ALA A 115 -3.35 -10.45 -9.47
CA ALA A 115 -3.91 -11.53 -8.67
C ALA A 115 -2.91 -12.00 -7.60
N ASP A 116 -1.66 -12.25 -7.99
CA ASP A 116 -0.60 -12.72 -7.09
C ASP A 116 -0.31 -11.66 -5.99
N VAL A 117 -0.17 -10.39 -6.39
CA VAL A 117 0.01 -9.27 -5.46
C VAL A 117 -1.17 -9.15 -4.49
N SER A 118 -2.40 -9.33 -4.98
CA SER A 118 -3.61 -9.27 -4.14
C SER A 118 -3.67 -10.41 -3.13
N CYS A 119 -3.29 -11.62 -3.52
CA CYS A 119 -3.20 -12.76 -2.60
C CYS A 119 -2.14 -12.52 -1.51
N ALA A 120 -0.97 -12.01 -1.88
CA ALA A 120 0.08 -11.67 -0.94
C ALA A 120 -0.38 -10.57 0.04
N MET A 121 -1.02 -9.51 -0.46
CA MET A 121 -1.58 -8.43 0.35
C MET A 121 -2.61 -8.94 1.35
N GLN A 122 -3.54 -9.82 0.92
CA GLN A 122 -4.53 -10.39 1.82
C GLN A 122 -3.91 -11.23 2.93
N ASN A 123 -2.91 -12.08 2.62
CA ASN A 123 -2.19 -12.84 3.63
C ASN A 123 -1.51 -11.92 4.66
N MET A 124 -0.86 -10.84 4.20
CA MET A 124 -0.21 -9.87 5.07
C MET A 124 -1.22 -9.17 5.98
N MET A 125 -2.39 -8.77 5.47
CA MET A 125 -3.43 -8.14 6.29
C MET A 125 -4.00 -9.09 7.35
N LEU A 126 -4.12 -10.39 7.05
CA LEU A 126 -4.52 -11.39 8.04
C LEU A 126 -3.42 -11.60 9.09
N ALA A 127 -2.16 -11.67 8.68
CA ALA A 127 -1.03 -11.74 9.62
C ALA A 127 -0.97 -10.51 10.53
N CYS A 128 -1.18 -9.31 10.00
CA CYS A 128 -1.31 -8.10 10.82
C CYS A 128 -2.41 -8.26 11.88
N ASN A 129 -3.59 -8.73 11.48
CA ASN A 129 -4.71 -8.91 12.43
C ASN A 129 -4.41 -9.94 13.52
N GLU A 130 -3.75 -11.04 13.18
CA GLU A 130 -3.30 -12.06 14.15
C GLU A 130 -2.25 -11.51 15.14
N LEU A 131 -1.39 -10.60 14.68
CA LEU A 131 -0.32 -9.97 15.46
C LEU A 131 -0.77 -8.70 16.21
N ASP A 132 -2.09 -8.42 16.27
CA ASP A 132 -2.67 -7.20 16.86
C ASP A 132 -2.14 -5.90 16.20
N LEU A 133 -1.84 -5.95 14.90
CA LEU A 133 -1.40 -4.82 14.10
C LEU A 133 -2.54 -4.31 13.22
N GLY A 134 -2.70 -2.98 13.16
CA GLY A 134 -3.60 -2.35 12.20
C GLY A 134 -3.03 -2.40 10.77
N SER A 135 -3.88 -2.62 9.77
CA SER A 135 -3.49 -2.56 8.36
C SER A 135 -4.55 -1.91 7.49
N CYS A 136 -4.13 -1.32 6.37
CA CYS A 136 -5.04 -0.77 5.36
C CYS A 136 -4.44 -0.93 3.98
N TRP A 137 -5.18 -1.51 3.05
CA TRP A 137 -4.81 -1.51 1.63
C TRP A 137 -5.06 -0.13 1.04
N VAL A 138 -4.04 0.47 0.43
CA VAL A 138 -4.10 1.75 -0.26
C VAL A 138 -3.68 1.59 -1.72
N ASN A 139 -4.35 2.29 -2.64
CA ASN A 139 -4.17 2.13 -4.09
C ASN A 139 -3.55 3.36 -4.78
N GLN A 140 -3.15 4.39 -4.04
CA GLN A 140 -2.74 5.67 -4.63
C GLN A 140 -1.51 5.54 -5.53
N ILE A 141 -0.50 4.78 -5.11
CA ILE A 141 0.69 4.49 -5.94
C ILE A 141 0.28 3.74 -7.21
N ARG A 142 -0.63 2.76 -7.10
CA ARG A 142 -1.13 2.00 -8.26
C ARG A 142 -1.92 2.87 -9.23
N HIS A 143 -2.79 3.78 -8.74
CA HIS A 143 -3.51 4.70 -9.60
C HIS A 143 -2.58 5.65 -10.36
N LEU A 144 -1.39 5.91 -9.83
CA LEU A 144 -0.35 6.74 -10.43
C LEU A 144 0.77 5.91 -11.06
N GLN A 145 0.55 4.61 -11.33
CA GLN A 145 1.59 3.70 -11.85
C GLN A 145 2.21 4.13 -13.18
N ASP A 146 1.48 4.88 -14.01
CA ASP A 146 1.95 5.37 -15.30
C ASP A 146 2.55 6.80 -15.21
N ASN A 147 2.58 7.39 -14.02
CA ASN A 147 3.20 8.69 -13.78
C ASN A 147 4.71 8.55 -13.68
N GLU A 148 5.46 9.29 -14.52
CA GLU A 148 6.92 9.20 -14.62
C GLU A 148 7.64 9.54 -13.31
N ARG A 149 7.14 10.52 -12.53
CA ARG A 149 7.74 10.92 -11.27
C ARG A 149 7.57 9.84 -10.20
N ILE A 150 6.39 9.22 -10.13
CA ILE A 150 6.11 8.09 -9.24
C ILE A 150 6.99 6.90 -9.62
N GLN A 151 7.08 6.57 -10.91
CA GLN A 151 7.94 5.50 -11.39
C GLN A 151 9.42 5.74 -11.05
N ALA A 152 9.90 6.98 -11.22
CA ALA A 152 11.27 7.35 -10.88
C ALA A 152 11.53 7.16 -9.39
N LYS A 153 10.61 7.63 -8.52
CA LYS A 153 10.74 7.46 -7.08
C LYS A 153 10.68 5.99 -6.65
N MET A 154 9.80 5.18 -7.25
CA MET A 154 9.75 3.74 -6.95
C MET A 154 11.05 3.03 -7.38
N ARG A 155 11.64 3.38 -8.53
CA ARG A 155 12.96 2.83 -8.95
C ARG A 155 14.13 3.27 -8.05
N GLU A 156 14.08 4.49 -7.52
CA GLU A 156 15.08 4.98 -6.55
C GLU A 156 15.04 4.17 -5.24
N LEU A 157 13.85 3.79 -4.82
CA LEU A 157 13.64 3.07 -3.55
C LEU A 157 13.89 1.55 -3.66
N GLY A 158 13.96 0.97 -4.87
CA GLY A 158 14.20 -0.45 -5.14
C GLY A 158 13.08 -1.09 -5.93
#